data_6b25827fc4f1e95fd2657a041ba0ad8d
#
_entry.id   6b25827fc4f1e95fd2657a041ba0ad8d
#
_cell.length_a   1.000
_cell.length_b   1.000
_cell.length_c   1.000
_cell.angle_alpha   90.00
_cell.angle_beta   90.00
_cell.angle_gamma   90.00
#
_symmetry.space_group_name_H-M   'P 1'
#
loop_
_entity.id
_entity.type
_entity.pdbx_description
1 polymer ?
#
loop_
_entity_poly.entity_id
_entity_poly.type
_entity_poly.pdbx_seq_one_letter_code
_entity_poly.pdbx_strand_id
1 'polypeptide(L)'
;LRQREEKEQEEREMACQEAVLLSATKEEKANAAKSDFLRKLSYDIRTPINGIRELVELGNRYDHDLEKQRECRKKIWETSDVLLDLISDMVDMDKLESGAVDLELRSFDMRELYEDVCQWAKELAADRGIRYHSRQLSGKNWKLYGSPSHLKQILKNVVGNAIKDNRGGDCVELSCEERQSAGGTAWFEFVCTDTRSSYRRGEPGLAVAKGLIQMMGGEIHFSDEETGEAFCRIRLPSLIDEEQAQEKDAKVQEAVKRPVSIRGKKILLVEDNELNMEIAEFLLRKEGAQVIRAWNGKEALECFEASAPGDISVILMDLVMPVMDGFQSAKAIRSLEREDASKVAIIALTASDYEEDAQKCRQAGMDEHLPKPLDAGNLIRVIQKYLR
;
A
#
# COMPACT_ATOMS: atom_id res chain seq x y z
N LEU A 1 27.24 50.30 -34.24
CA LEU A 1 26.19 49.27 -34.34
C LEU A 1 26.84 47.90 -34.41
N ARG A 2 27.66 47.54 -35.37
CA ARG A 2 28.29 46.20 -35.51
C ARG A 2 29.03 45.69 -34.28
N GLN A 3 29.86 46.51 -33.61
CA GLN A 3 30.57 46.10 -32.38
C GLN A 3 29.63 45.82 -31.21
N ARG A 4 28.44 46.39 -31.19
CA ARG A 4 27.45 46.17 -30.16
C ARG A 4 26.69 44.88 -30.41
N GLU A 5 26.40 44.57 -31.67
CA GLU A 5 25.77 43.31 -32.09
C GLU A 5 26.72 42.11 -31.84
N GLU A 6 28.00 42.23 -32.15
CA GLU A 6 29.03 41.21 -31.89
C GLU A 6 29.14 40.90 -30.38
N LYS A 7 29.14 41.94 -29.54
CA LYS A 7 29.23 41.76 -28.08
C LYS A 7 27.94 41.11 -27.52
N GLU A 8 26.79 41.50 -28.00
CA GLU A 8 25.51 40.86 -27.56
C GLU A 8 25.41 39.41 -28.04
N GLN A 9 26.01 39.04 -29.14
CA GLN A 9 26.08 37.68 -29.63
C GLN A 9 27.03 36.81 -28.82
N GLU A 10 28.25 37.34 -28.49
CA GLU A 10 29.20 36.67 -27.59
C GLU A 10 28.60 36.44 -26.17
N GLU A 11 27.89 37.43 -25.63
CA GLU A 11 27.22 37.28 -24.31
C GLU A 11 26.11 36.21 -24.35
N ARG A 12 25.35 36.09 -25.44
CA ARG A 12 24.34 35.03 -25.65
C ARG A 12 24.97 33.66 -25.83
N GLU A 13 26.08 33.54 -26.54
CA GLU A 13 26.81 32.27 -26.68
C GLU A 13 27.42 31.81 -25.36
N MET A 14 27.99 32.70 -24.59
CA MET A 14 28.50 32.39 -23.24
C MET A 14 27.37 31.94 -22.30
N ALA A 15 26.24 32.65 -22.27
CA ALA A 15 25.11 32.29 -21.43
C ALA A 15 24.51 30.93 -21.84
N CYS A 16 24.50 30.63 -23.14
CA CYS A 16 24.06 29.33 -23.64
C CYS A 16 25.02 28.20 -23.25
N GLN A 17 26.34 28.42 -23.36
CA GLN A 17 27.34 27.44 -22.93
C GLN A 17 27.29 27.20 -21.40
N GLU A 18 27.11 28.24 -20.60
CA GLU A 18 26.97 28.12 -19.14
C GLU A 18 25.71 27.36 -18.76
N ALA A 19 24.58 27.60 -19.43
CA ALA A 19 23.33 26.87 -19.23
C ALA A 19 23.46 25.36 -19.59
N VAL A 20 24.14 25.04 -20.69
CA VAL A 20 24.44 23.67 -21.12
C VAL A 20 25.35 22.96 -20.09
N LEU A 21 26.39 23.64 -19.64
CA LEU A 21 27.31 23.08 -18.62
C LEU A 21 26.58 22.84 -17.29
N LEU A 22 25.72 23.77 -16.89
CA LEU A 22 24.90 23.63 -15.66
C LEU A 22 23.91 22.47 -15.77
N SER A 23 23.29 22.26 -16.94
CA SER A 23 22.40 21.12 -17.17
C SER A 23 23.14 19.78 -17.16
N ALA A 24 24.31 19.71 -17.81
CA ALA A 24 25.16 18.52 -17.83
C ALA A 24 25.65 18.14 -16.41
N THR A 25 26.05 19.13 -15.61
CA THR A 25 26.47 18.87 -14.22
C THR A 25 25.33 18.46 -13.32
N LYS A 26 24.09 18.91 -13.55
CA LYS A 26 22.90 18.45 -12.85
C LYS A 26 22.56 17.00 -13.22
N GLU A 27 22.66 16.68 -14.50
CA GLU A 27 22.38 15.33 -15.03
C GLU A 27 23.43 14.30 -14.52
N GLU A 28 24.69 14.69 -14.48
CA GLU A 28 25.78 13.87 -13.93
C GLU A 28 25.60 13.60 -12.42
N LYS A 29 25.21 14.62 -11.66
CA LYS A 29 24.90 14.47 -10.23
C LYS A 29 23.67 13.60 -9.98
N ALA A 30 22.63 13.73 -10.81
CA ALA A 30 21.44 12.90 -10.73
C ALA A 30 21.76 11.42 -11.05
N ASN A 31 22.57 11.15 -12.08
CA ASN A 31 23.02 9.82 -12.45
C ASN A 31 23.93 9.17 -11.37
N ALA A 32 24.83 9.96 -10.76
CA ALA A 32 25.66 9.49 -9.67
C ALA A 32 24.80 9.13 -8.44
N ALA A 33 23.85 9.97 -8.07
CA ALA A 33 22.91 9.71 -6.97
C ALA A 33 22.06 8.46 -7.23
N LYS A 34 21.58 8.26 -8.48
CA LYS A 34 20.85 7.07 -8.89
C LYS A 34 21.69 5.80 -8.81
N SER A 35 22.96 5.86 -9.21
CA SER A 35 23.88 4.72 -9.12
C SER A 35 24.21 4.35 -7.66
N ASP A 36 24.41 5.33 -6.81
CA ASP A 36 24.64 5.13 -5.37
C ASP A 36 23.40 4.57 -4.67
N PHE A 37 22.21 5.03 -5.05
CA PHE A 37 20.93 4.51 -4.59
C PHE A 37 20.74 3.04 -4.97
N LEU A 38 20.94 2.68 -6.24
CA LEU A 38 20.84 1.30 -6.71
C LEU A 38 21.84 0.36 -6.01
N ARG A 39 23.06 0.84 -5.74
CA ARG A 39 24.07 0.08 -5.00
C ARG A 39 23.64 -0.16 -3.55
N LYS A 40 23.12 0.86 -2.87
CA LYS A 40 22.57 0.76 -1.52
C LYS A 40 21.40 -0.21 -1.46
N LEU A 41 20.45 -0.08 -2.38
CA LEU A 41 19.30 -0.98 -2.53
C LEU A 41 19.72 -2.44 -2.70
N SER A 42 20.69 -2.70 -3.59
CA SER A 42 21.19 -4.06 -3.79
C SER A 42 21.75 -4.67 -2.50
N TYR A 43 22.37 -3.85 -1.65
CA TYR A 43 22.87 -4.29 -0.35
C TYR A 43 21.71 -4.53 0.63
N ASP A 44 20.76 -3.60 0.70
CA ASP A 44 19.62 -3.63 1.62
C ASP A 44 18.67 -4.80 1.30
N ILE A 45 18.55 -5.19 0.03
CA ILE A 45 17.81 -6.40 -0.41
C ILE A 45 18.59 -7.69 -0.09
N ARG A 46 19.91 -7.70 -0.30
CA ARG A 46 20.73 -8.90 -0.09
C ARG A 46 20.78 -9.31 1.38
N THR A 47 20.79 -8.36 2.28
CA THR A 47 20.88 -8.61 3.73
C THR A 47 19.71 -9.45 4.26
N PRO A 48 18.43 -9.07 4.05
CA PRO A 48 17.30 -9.89 4.48
C PRO A 48 17.23 -11.24 3.74
N ILE A 49 17.54 -11.30 2.45
CA ILE A 49 17.59 -12.57 1.70
C ILE A 49 18.58 -13.55 2.34
N ASN A 50 19.80 -13.09 2.65
CA ASN A 50 20.78 -13.92 3.32
C ASN A 50 20.32 -14.34 4.72
N GLY A 51 19.72 -13.42 5.48
CA GLY A 51 19.14 -13.72 6.80
C GLY A 51 18.06 -14.80 6.74
N ILE A 52 17.14 -14.72 5.78
CA ILE A 52 16.12 -15.74 5.55
C ILE A 52 16.78 -17.09 5.27
N ARG A 53 17.78 -17.13 4.36
CA ARG A 53 18.49 -18.36 4.01
C ARG A 53 19.20 -18.98 5.22
N GLU A 54 19.90 -18.16 6.02
CA GLU A 54 20.56 -18.62 7.23
C GLU A 54 19.58 -19.17 8.27
N LEU A 55 18.41 -18.52 8.43
CA LEU A 55 17.37 -18.99 9.32
C LEU A 55 16.72 -20.31 8.87
N VAL A 56 16.58 -20.53 7.56
CA VAL A 56 16.13 -21.81 6.99
C VAL A 56 17.17 -22.90 7.28
N GLU A 57 18.47 -22.63 7.03
CA GLU A 57 19.53 -23.58 7.34
C GLU A 57 19.60 -23.90 8.85
N LEU A 58 19.40 -22.88 9.69
CA LEU A 58 19.36 -23.05 11.13
C LEU A 58 18.16 -23.92 11.56
N GLY A 59 16.96 -23.64 11.03
CA GLY A 59 15.76 -24.45 11.29
C GLY A 59 15.94 -25.91 10.88
N ASN A 60 16.59 -26.17 9.75
CA ASN A 60 16.89 -27.54 9.29
C ASN A 60 17.87 -28.28 10.21
N ARG A 61 18.78 -27.58 10.89
CA ARG A 61 19.70 -28.20 11.88
C ARG A 61 19.00 -28.57 13.19
N TYR A 62 17.87 -27.95 13.49
CA TYR A 62 17.08 -28.16 14.68
C TYR A 62 15.72 -28.81 14.37
N ASP A 63 15.68 -29.79 13.47
CA ASP A 63 14.46 -30.42 12.97
C ASP A 63 13.62 -31.11 14.08
N HIS A 64 14.25 -31.52 15.18
CA HIS A 64 13.59 -32.10 16.34
C HIS A 64 13.25 -31.11 17.47
N ASP A 65 13.68 -29.84 17.36
CA ASP A 65 13.40 -28.77 18.35
C ASP A 65 12.30 -27.83 17.83
N LEU A 66 11.05 -28.16 18.17
CA LEU A 66 9.88 -27.42 17.72
C LEU A 66 9.88 -25.94 18.16
N GLU A 67 10.49 -25.63 19.30
CA GLU A 67 10.55 -24.25 19.80
C GLU A 67 11.51 -23.40 18.95
N LYS A 68 12.72 -23.92 18.70
CA LYS A 68 13.68 -23.28 17.80
C LYS A 68 13.17 -23.16 16.36
N GLN A 69 12.46 -24.18 15.87
CA GLN A 69 11.83 -24.09 14.56
C GLN A 69 10.75 -23.03 14.49
N ARG A 70 9.94 -22.86 15.55
CA ARG A 70 8.94 -21.76 15.62
C ARG A 70 9.63 -20.41 15.64
N GLU A 71 10.72 -20.26 16.39
CA GLU A 71 11.50 -19.04 16.43
C GLU A 71 12.12 -18.71 15.07
N CYS A 72 12.71 -19.68 14.38
CA CYS A 72 13.25 -19.50 13.03
C CYS A 72 12.16 -19.07 12.04
N ARG A 73 11.00 -19.76 12.03
CA ARG A 73 9.87 -19.37 11.17
C ARG A 73 9.36 -17.96 11.45
N LYS A 74 9.26 -17.57 12.72
CA LYS A 74 8.86 -16.21 13.09
C LYS A 74 9.84 -15.17 12.55
N LYS A 75 11.15 -15.40 12.72
CA LYS A 75 12.19 -14.50 12.21
C LYS A 75 12.25 -14.45 10.67
N ILE A 76 11.99 -15.59 9.99
CA ILE A 76 11.88 -15.63 8.53
C ILE A 76 10.72 -14.73 8.07
N TRP A 77 9.57 -14.85 8.73
CA TRP A 77 8.40 -14.04 8.43
C TRP A 77 8.69 -12.54 8.61
N GLU A 78 9.20 -12.15 9.79
CA GLU A 78 9.57 -10.77 10.09
C GLU A 78 10.60 -10.19 9.09
N THR A 79 11.55 -11.02 8.66
CA THR A 79 12.58 -10.61 7.70
C THR A 79 12.01 -10.50 6.28
N SER A 80 11.04 -11.35 5.92
CA SER A 80 10.33 -11.29 4.64
C SER A 80 9.47 -10.03 4.54
N ASP A 81 8.80 -9.63 5.62
CA ASP A 81 8.03 -8.37 5.66
C ASP A 81 8.92 -7.15 5.42
N VAL A 82 10.12 -7.13 6.04
CA VAL A 82 11.11 -6.06 5.79
C VAL A 82 11.51 -6.01 4.32
N LEU A 83 11.69 -7.17 3.68
CA LEU A 83 12.04 -7.24 2.25
C LEU A 83 10.90 -6.73 1.36
N LEU A 84 9.66 -7.08 1.67
CA LEU A 84 8.48 -6.61 0.95
C LEU A 84 8.31 -5.08 1.08
N ASP A 85 8.49 -4.54 2.29
CA ASP A 85 8.49 -3.10 2.53
C ASP A 85 9.53 -2.38 1.64
N LEU A 86 10.77 -2.90 1.59
CA LEU A 86 11.84 -2.31 0.76
C LEU A 86 11.52 -2.34 -0.74
N ILE A 87 10.93 -3.44 -1.23
CA ILE A 87 10.52 -3.56 -2.63
C ILE A 87 9.38 -2.59 -2.95
N SER A 88 8.40 -2.47 -2.06
CA SER A 88 7.29 -1.52 -2.22
C SER A 88 7.81 -0.08 -2.27
N ASP A 89 8.67 0.30 -1.33
CA ASP A 89 9.29 1.63 -1.30
C ASP A 89 10.07 1.94 -2.60
N MET A 90 10.72 0.92 -3.19
CA MET A 90 11.45 1.07 -4.46
C MET A 90 10.52 1.33 -5.64
N VAL A 91 9.42 0.55 -5.74
CA VAL A 91 8.42 0.72 -6.80
C VAL A 91 7.77 2.09 -6.70
N ASP A 92 7.45 2.53 -5.49
CA ASP A 92 6.85 3.84 -5.25
C ASP A 92 7.81 4.98 -5.58
N MET A 93 9.11 4.81 -5.29
CA MET A 93 10.13 5.80 -5.64
C MET A 93 10.30 5.95 -7.15
N ASP A 94 10.32 4.83 -7.90
CA ASP A 94 10.39 4.83 -9.37
C ASP A 94 9.17 5.53 -10.00
N LYS A 95 7.98 5.29 -9.44
CA LYS A 95 6.75 5.99 -9.86
C LYS A 95 6.79 7.48 -9.56
N LEU A 96 7.33 7.88 -8.40
CA LEU A 96 7.51 9.29 -8.04
C LEU A 96 8.48 9.99 -8.97
N GLU A 97 9.63 9.36 -9.31
CA GLU A 97 10.63 9.91 -10.21
C GLU A 97 10.12 10.02 -11.66
N SER A 98 9.36 9.05 -12.12
CA SER A 98 8.76 9.05 -13.47
C SER A 98 7.55 9.97 -13.59
N GLY A 99 7.03 10.52 -12.49
CA GLY A 99 5.79 11.30 -12.45
C GLY A 99 4.54 10.45 -12.75
N ALA A 100 4.65 9.14 -12.62
CA ALA A 100 3.58 8.18 -12.90
C ALA A 100 2.68 7.88 -11.69
N VAL A 101 2.86 8.63 -10.57
CA VAL A 101 1.97 8.50 -9.42
C VAL A 101 0.66 9.21 -9.74
N ASP A 102 -0.42 8.47 -9.80
CA ASP A 102 -1.77 9.01 -9.90
C ASP A 102 -2.40 9.07 -8.49
N LEU A 103 -2.77 10.27 -8.05
CA LEU A 103 -3.41 10.47 -6.75
C LEU A 103 -4.88 10.04 -6.86
N GLU A 104 -5.21 8.92 -6.23
CA GLU A 104 -6.58 8.46 -6.08
C GLU A 104 -7.41 9.49 -5.28
N LEU A 105 -8.18 10.32 -5.97
CA LEU A 105 -9.00 11.33 -5.32
C LEU A 105 -10.41 10.79 -5.05
N ARG A 106 -10.74 10.60 -3.77
CA ARG A 106 -12.07 10.16 -3.33
C ARG A 106 -12.48 10.79 -2.00
N SER A 107 -13.75 10.70 -1.69
CA SER A 107 -14.27 11.08 -0.38
C SER A 107 -13.87 10.07 0.68
N PHE A 108 -13.46 10.58 1.86
CA PHE A 108 -13.07 9.74 3.01
C PHE A 108 -13.31 10.47 4.34
N ASP A 109 -13.35 9.69 5.43
CA ASP A 109 -13.40 10.22 6.79
C ASP A 109 -11.99 10.19 7.41
N MET A 110 -11.46 11.35 7.76
CA MET A 110 -10.13 11.48 8.38
C MET A 110 -10.05 10.74 9.74
N ARG A 111 -11.14 10.64 10.47
CA ARG A 111 -11.17 9.93 11.76
C ARG A 111 -10.94 8.44 11.58
N GLU A 112 -11.69 7.83 10.62
CA GLU A 112 -11.55 6.41 10.29
C GLU A 112 -10.11 6.09 9.83
N LEU A 113 -9.55 6.94 8.96
CA LEU A 113 -8.17 6.78 8.48
C LEU A 113 -7.15 6.89 9.61
N TYR A 114 -7.29 7.90 10.48
CA TYR A 114 -6.39 8.11 11.60
C TYR A 114 -6.47 6.97 12.62
N GLU A 115 -7.66 6.50 12.94
CA GLU A 115 -7.89 5.36 13.84
C GLU A 115 -7.25 4.08 13.29
N ASP A 116 -7.39 3.81 12.00
CA ASP A 116 -6.74 2.68 11.32
C ASP A 116 -5.21 2.73 11.44
N VAL A 117 -4.62 3.91 11.23
CA VAL A 117 -3.16 4.11 11.36
C VAL A 117 -2.74 3.93 12.82
N CYS A 118 -3.48 4.48 13.77
CA CYS A 118 -3.18 4.35 15.19
C CYS A 118 -3.27 2.89 15.67
N GLN A 119 -4.26 2.15 15.21
CA GLN A 119 -4.41 0.73 15.54
C GLN A 119 -3.22 -0.08 15.01
N TRP A 120 -2.87 0.10 13.73
CA TRP A 120 -1.70 -0.53 13.13
C TRP A 120 -0.39 -0.18 13.88
N ALA A 121 -0.19 1.10 14.23
CA ALA A 121 0.99 1.56 14.95
C ALA A 121 1.09 0.95 16.34
N LYS A 122 -0.05 0.80 17.04
CA LYS A 122 -0.14 0.16 18.36
C LYS A 122 0.26 -1.30 18.32
N GLU A 123 -0.19 -2.05 17.31
CA GLU A 123 0.18 -3.45 17.11
C GLU A 123 1.67 -3.59 16.82
N LEU A 124 2.21 -2.78 15.90
CA LEU A 124 3.63 -2.78 15.54
C LEU A 124 4.52 -2.41 16.74
N ALA A 125 4.11 -1.44 17.56
CA ALA A 125 4.84 -1.02 18.75
C ALA A 125 4.83 -2.09 19.85
N ALA A 126 3.69 -2.76 20.06
CA ALA A 126 3.54 -3.84 21.04
C ALA A 126 4.50 -5.00 20.75
N ASP A 127 4.63 -5.42 19.49
CA ASP A 127 5.55 -6.48 19.06
C ASP A 127 7.02 -6.16 19.35
N ARG A 128 7.36 -4.86 19.44
CA ARG A 128 8.73 -4.37 19.73
C ARG A 128 8.94 -3.91 21.16
N GLY A 129 7.92 -4.00 22.02
CA GLY A 129 7.97 -3.54 23.41
C GLY A 129 8.10 -2.02 23.55
N ILE A 130 7.60 -1.26 22.57
CA ILE A 130 7.59 0.20 22.53
C ILE A 130 6.24 0.71 23.02
N ARG A 131 6.23 1.81 23.78
CA ARG A 131 5.00 2.48 24.20
C ARG A 131 4.53 3.39 23.06
N TYR A 132 3.33 3.14 22.58
CA TYR A 132 2.69 4.00 21.56
C TYR A 132 1.52 4.77 22.18
N HIS A 133 1.49 6.06 21.92
CA HIS A 133 0.40 6.95 22.30
C HIS A 133 -0.14 7.69 21.08
N SER A 134 -1.46 7.77 20.97
CA SER A 134 -2.12 8.64 20.01
C SER A 134 -2.90 9.71 20.74
N ARG A 135 -2.79 10.97 20.30
CA ARG A 135 -3.66 12.02 20.80
C ARG A 135 -4.98 12.00 20.05
N GLN A 136 -6.04 12.37 20.75
CA GLN A 136 -7.36 12.51 20.13
C GLN A 136 -7.29 13.59 19.05
N LEU A 137 -7.93 13.31 17.92
CA LEU A 137 -8.08 14.24 16.82
C LEU A 137 -8.77 15.54 17.28
N SER A 138 -8.25 16.69 16.85
CA SER A 138 -8.87 17.96 17.08
C SER A 138 -9.17 18.69 15.76
N GLY A 139 -10.40 19.13 15.57
CA GLY A 139 -10.85 19.79 14.36
C GLY A 139 -12.36 19.74 14.19
N LYS A 140 -12.83 20.20 13.02
CA LYS A 140 -14.26 20.29 12.69
C LYS A 140 -14.59 19.55 11.39
N ASN A 141 -13.66 19.54 10.43
CA ASN A 141 -13.90 19.02 9.09
C ASN A 141 -13.29 17.62 8.95
N TRP A 142 -14.13 16.61 9.05
CA TRP A 142 -13.69 15.21 9.00
C TRP A 142 -13.98 14.53 7.67
N LYS A 143 -14.99 15.02 6.94
CA LYS A 143 -15.30 14.52 5.59
C LYS A 143 -14.51 15.31 4.59
N LEU A 144 -13.60 14.62 3.93
CA LEU A 144 -12.60 15.21 3.05
C LEU A 144 -12.61 14.52 1.69
N TYR A 145 -12.18 15.25 0.69
CA TYR A 145 -11.93 14.75 -0.64
C TYR A 145 -10.43 14.83 -0.93
N GLY A 146 -9.80 13.71 -1.23
CA GLY A 146 -8.36 13.60 -1.42
C GLY A 146 -7.94 12.15 -1.62
N SER A 147 -6.66 11.85 -1.40
CA SER A 147 -6.09 10.52 -1.56
C SER A 147 -5.83 9.83 -0.20
N PRO A 148 -6.80 9.05 0.33
CA PRO A 148 -6.65 8.38 1.62
C PRO A 148 -5.59 7.28 1.62
N SER A 149 -5.39 6.58 0.50
CA SER A 149 -4.36 5.53 0.35
C SER A 149 -2.95 6.11 0.53
N HIS A 150 -2.64 7.20 -0.18
CA HIS A 150 -1.34 7.86 -0.08
C HIS A 150 -1.15 8.55 1.28
N LEU A 151 -2.20 9.14 1.85
CA LEU A 151 -2.13 9.70 3.20
C LEU A 151 -1.83 8.62 4.25
N LYS A 152 -2.49 7.45 4.14
CA LYS A 152 -2.22 6.30 5.01
C LYS A 152 -0.78 5.80 4.85
N GLN A 153 -0.26 5.75 3.63
CA GLN A 153 1.12 5.38 3.34
C GLN A 153 2.13 6.36 3.94
N ILE A 154 1.91 7.68 3.77
CA ILE A 154 2.73 8.72 4.39
C ILE A 154 2.83 8.51 5.90
N LEU A 155 1.69 8.37 6.58
CA LEU A 155 1.65 8.21 8.03
C LEU A 155 2.30 6.90 8.49
N LYS A 156 2.06 5.79 7.78
CA LYS A 156 2.72 4.51 8.05
C LYS A 156 4.24 4.59 7.88
N ASN A 157 4.73 5.25 6.85
CA ASN A 157 6.16 5.41 6.64
C ASN A 157 6.81 6.23 7.75
N VAL A 158 6.19 7.32 8.19
CA VAL A 158 6.72 8.17 9.24
C VAL A 158 6.66 7.49 10.61
N VAL A 159 5.50 6.97 11.01
CA VAL A 159 5.30 6.33 12.31
C VAL A 159 6.07 5.01 12.38
N GLY A 160 6.07 4.24 11.30
CA GLY A 160 6.80 2.97 11.20
C GLY A 160 8.30 3.16 11.38
N ASN A 161 8.89 4.20 10.79
CA ASN A 161 10.29 4.54 11.00
C ASN A 161 10.57 4.94 12.45
N ALA A 162 9.72 5.79 13.03
CA ALA A 162 9.85 6.15 14.45
C ALA A 162 9.83 4.91 15.36
N ILE A 163 8.92 3.95 15.11
CA ILE A 163 8.85 2.70 15.87
C ILE A 163 10.07 1.80 15.60
N LYS A 164 10.54 1.70 14.33
CA LYS A 164 11.70 0.86 13.96
C LYS A 164 13.01 1.34 14.59
N ASP A 165 13.19 2.67 14.73
CA ASP A 165 14.42 3.28 15.26
C ASP A 165 14.49 3.29 16.79
N ASN A 166 13.36 3.10 17.47
CA ASN A 166 13.28 3.07 18.92
C ASN A 166 13.50 1.65 19.50
N ARG A 167 13.79 1.55 20.80
CA ARG A 167 14.03 0.29 21.51
C ARG A 167 12.97 0.06 22.58
N GLY A 168 12.89 -1.18 23.07
CA GLY A 168 11.96 -1.53 24.13
C GLY A 168 12.03 -0.56 25.33
N GLY A 169 10.86 -0.05 25.75
CA GLY A 169 10.73 0.96 26.79
C GLY A 169 10.67 2.43 26.31
N ASP A 170 11.07 2.70 25.05
CA ASP A 170 10.92 4.03 24.45
C ASP A 170 9.44 4.35 24.14
N CYS A 171 9.17 5.59 23.76
CA CYS A 171 7.82 6.06 23.48
C CYS A 171 7.75 6.73 22.10
N VAL A 172 6.70 6.43 21.34
CA VAL A 172 6.33 7.10 20.10
C VAL A 172 4.93 7.67 20.26
N GLU A 173 4.74 8.93 19.90
CA GLU A 173 3.44 9.59 19.96
C GLU A 173 3.06 10.16 18.58
N LEU A 174 1.80 9.95 18.16
CA LEU A 174 1.22 10.56 16.97
C LEU A 174 0.06 11.46 17.37
N SER A 175 0.05 12.69 16.82
CA SER A 175 -1.06 13.62 16.94
C SER A 175 -1.50 14.13 15.57
N CYS A 176 -2.77 14.50 15.47
CA CYS A 176 -3.34 15.12 14.27
C CYS A 176 -4.28 16.25 14.69
N GLU A 177 -4.07 17.43 14.10
CA GLU A 177 -4.90 18.63 14.36
C GLU A 177 -5.24 19.35 13.06
N GLU A 178 -6.50 19.78 12.94
CA GLU A 178 -6.90 20.76 11.93
C GLU A 178 -6.43 22.17 12.37
N ARG A 179 -5.49 22.76 11.64
CA ARG A 179 -4.90 24.05 11.98
C ARG A 179 -5.63 25.25 11.38
N GLN A 180 -6.11 25.07 10.15
CA GLN A 180 -6.76 26.14 9.41
C GLN A 180 -7.73 25.56 8.39
N SER A 181 -8.87 26.24 8.21
CA SER A 181 -9.78 25.96 7.10
C SER A 181 -10.19 27.28 6.44
N ALA A 182 -10.06 27.34 5.11
CA ALA A 182 -10.46 28.51 4.32
C ALA A 182 -10.75 28.07 2.88
N GLY A 183 -11.78 28.64 2.26
CA GLY A 183 -12.08 28.43 0.85
C GLY A 183 -12.34 26.98 0.45
N GLY A 184 -12.98 26.18 1.31
CA GLY A 184 -13.26 24.75 1.02
C GLY A 184 -12.05 23.81 1.25
N THR A 185 -10.91 24.33 1.76
CA THR A 185 -9.72 23.53 2.07
C THR A 185 -9.44 23.54 3.56
N ALA A 186 -9.24 22.38 4.17
CA ALA A 186 -8.77 22.20 5.53
C ALA A 186 -7.28 21.78 5.53
N TRP A 187 -6.49 22.38 6.42
CA TRP A 187 -5.09 22.03 6.64
C TRP A 187 -4.96 21.21 7.89
N PHE A 188 -4.42 20.01 7.73
CA PHE A 188 -4.13 19.09 8.82
C PHE A 188 -2.65 19.08 9.12
N GLU A 189 -2.32 19.14 10.41
CA GLU A 189 -0.97 18.99 10.92
C GLU A 189 -0.87 17.66 11.67
N PHE A 190 0.02 16.77 11.19
CA PHE A 190 0.38 15.54 11.87
C PHE A 190 1.75 15.73 12.51
N VAL A 191 1.89 15.35 13.77
CA VAL A 191 3.18 15.40 14.48
C VAL A 191 3.45 14.03 15.08
N CYS A 192 4.56 13.43 14.64
CA CYS A 192 5.09 12.21 15.21
C CYS A 192 6.30 12.57 16.06
N THR A 193 6.26 12.26 17.35
CA THR A 193 7.38 12.46 18.28
C THR A 193 7.91 11.13 18.79
N ASP A 194 9.19 11.03 19.01
CA ASP A 194 9.84 9.85 19.57
C ASP A 194 10.91 10.21 20.61
N THR A 195 11.36 9.22 21.38
CA THR A 195 12.29 9.42 22.49
C THR A 195 13.76 9.54 22.03
N ARG A 196 14.09 9.06 20.83
CA ARG A 196 15.51 8.86 20.42
C ARG A 196 15.99 9.71 19.27
N SER A 197 15.13 10.44 18.63
CA SER A 197 15.48 11.41 17.59
C SER A 197 16.61 10.99 16.65
N SER A 198 16.29 10.12 15.72
CA SER A 198 17.10 10.05 14.52
C SER A 198 16.23 9.66 13.33
N TYR A 199 15.42 10.61 12.85
CA TYR A 199 14.92 10.49 11.50
C TYR A 199 16.11 10.45 10.55
N ARG A 200 16.60 9.25 10.26
CA ARG A 200 17.78 9.04 9.40
C ARG A 200 17.44 9.56 8.00
N ARG A 201 18.02 10.70 7.67
CA ARG A 201 17.98 11.24 6.30
C ARG A 201 18.52 10.16 5.36
N GLY A 202 17.67 9.61 4.50
CA GLY A 202 18.04 8.61 3.49
C GLY A 202 17.38 7.23 3.65
N GLU A 203 16.41 7.07 4.54
CA GLU A 203 15.55 5.88 4.50
C GLU A 203 14.55 5.97 3.33
N PRO A 204 14.37 4.87 2.54
CA PRO A 204 13.51 4.86 1.37
C PRO A 204 12.08 5.29 1.69
N GLY A 205 11.47 4.76 2.75
CA GLY A 205 10.10 5.10 3.15
C GLY A 205 9.89 6.58 3.47
N LEU A 206 10.88 7.27 4.09
CA LEU A 206 10.80 8.72 4.31
C LEU A 206 10.96 9.51 3.02
N ALA A 207 11.75 9.03 2.06
CA ALA A 207 11.88 9.65 0.74
C ALA A 207 10.56 9.57 -0.03
N VAL A 208 9.89 8.40 -0.01
CA VAL A 208 8.55 8.18 -0.58
C VAL A 208 7.53 9.11 0.10
N ALA A 209 7.48 9.13 1.44
CA ALA A 209 6.59 10.02 2.18
C ALA A 209 6.78 11.48 1.78
N LYS A 210 8.03 11.96 1.66
CA LYS A 210 8.35 13.32 1.24
C LYS A 210 7.87 13.63 -0.18
N GLY A 211 8.07 12.70 -1.13
CA GLY A 211 7.60 12.83 -2.50
C GLY A 211 6.07 12.94 -2.57
N LEU A 212 5.36 12.03 -1.89
CA LEU A 212 3.90 12.04 -1.83
C LEU A 212 3.36 13.33 -1.18
N ILE A 213 3.96 13.78 -0.08
CA ILE A 213 3.58 15.04 0.60
C ILE A 213 3.71 16.24 -0.37
N GLN A 214 4.80 16.31 -1.13
CA GLN A 214 5.00 17.37 -2.12
C GLN A 214 3.97 17.32 -3.23
N MET A 215 3.64 16.12 -3.75
CA MET A 215 2.59 15.96 -4.77
C MET A 215 1.20 16.33 -4.26
N MET A 216 0.92 16.09 -2.97
CA MET A 216 -0.32 16.48 -2.31
C MET A 216 -0.34 17.96 -1.91
N GLY A 217 0.67 18.75 -2.26
CA GLY A 217 0.76 20.18 -1.95
C GLY A 217 1.06 20.49 -0.48
N GLY A 218 1.64 19.53 0.23
CA GLY A 218 1.98 19.64 1.64
C GLY A 218 3.45 19.92 1.92
N GLU A 219 3.77 19.94 3.21
CA GLU A 219 5.11 20.20 3.74
C GLU A 219 5.48 19.18 4.82
N ILE A 220 6.76 18.79 4.88
CA ILE A 220 7.33 17.97 5.95
C ILE A 220 8.54 18.65 6.56
N HIS A 221 8.59 18.69 7.89
CA HIS A 221 9.67 19.25 8.67
C HIS A 221 10.14 18.26 9.73
N PHE A 222 11.46 18.11 9.86
CA PHE A 222 12.09 17.36 10.94
C PHE A 222 12.72 18.32 11.93
N SER A 223 12.67 17.98 13.23
CA SER A 223 13.40 18.78 14.25
C SER A 223 14.89 18.71 14.02
N ASP A 224 15.58 19.83 14.25
CA ASP A 224 17.03 19.82 14.38
C ASP A 224 17.45 19.28 15.75
N GLU A 225 18.64 18.65 15.79
CA GLU A 225 19.24 18.01 16.98
C GLU A 225 19.46 18.98 18.18
N GLU A 226 19.34 20.30 17.96
CA GLU A 226 19.60 21.33 18.98
C GLU A 226 18.46 21.50 20.01
N THR A 227 17.24 21.05 19.74
CA THR A 227 16.07 21.28 20.62
C THR A 227 15.74 20.15 21.57
N GLY A 228 16.39 18.99 21.47
CA GLY A 228 16.29 17.86 22.41
C GLY A 228 15.00 17.04 22.31
N GLU A 229 14.03 17.42 21.47
CA GLU A 229 12.84 16.63 21.15
C GLU A 229 12.82 16.30 19.66
N ALA A 230 12.81 15.01 19.35
CA ALA A 230 12.68 14.56 17.99
C ALA A 230 11.22 14.60 17.54
N PHE A 231 10.96 15.30 16.48
CA PHE A 231 9.64 15.25 15.85
C PHE A 231 9.72 15.31 14.32
N CYS A 232 8.76 14.64 13.70
CA CYS A 232 8.42 14.83 12.30
C CYS A 232 7.05 15.54 12.25
N ARG A 233 7.02 16.70 11.61
CA ARG A 233 5.80 17.48 11.40
C ARG A 233 5.42 17.48 9.94
N ILE A 234 4.19 17.06 9.64
CA ILE A 234 3.63 17.03 8.30
C ILE A 234 2.44 17.97 8.27
N ARG A 235 2.34 18.81 7.25
CA ARG A 235 1.18 19.65 6.96
C ARG A 235 0.64 19.32 5.60
N LEU A 236 -0.64 18.97 5.53
CA LEU A 236 -1.29 18.56 4.29
C LEU A 236 -2.62 19.31 4.11
N PRO A 237 -2.87 19.87 2.91
CA PRO A 237 -4.18 20.40 2.54
C PRO A 237 -5.08 19.24 2.12
N SER A 238 -6.37 19.34 2.46
CA SER A 238 -7.41 18.44 1.98
C SER A 238 -8.66 19.24 1.66
N LEU A 239 -9.34 18.93 0.58
CA LEU A 239 -10.60 19.56 0.24
C LEU A 239 -11.68 19.08 1.21
N ILE A 240 -12.56 19.98 1.63
CA ILE A 240 -13.71 19.63 2.46
C ILE A 240 -14.81 19.12 1.55
N ASP A 241 -15.32 17.92 1.82
CA ASP A 241 -16.44 17.34 1.07
C ASP A 241 -17.76 17.85 1.64
N GLU A 242 -18.24 18.97 1.09
CA GLU A 242 -19.48 19.62 1.55
C GLU A 242 -20.74 18.84 1.16
N GLU A 243 -20.71 18.01 0.10
CA GLU A 243 -21.89 17.25 -0.36
C GLU A 243 -22.21 16.07 0.56
N GLN A 244 -21.21 15.40 1.12
CA GLN A 244 -21.42 14.27 2.04
C GLN A 244 -21.63 14.69 3.50
N ALA A 245 -21.30 15.90 3.87
CA ALA A 245 -21.56 16.41 5.23
C ALA A 245 -23.07 16.51 5.54
N GLN A 246 -23.93 16.64 4.54
CA GLN A 246 -25.37 16.78 4.68
C GLN A 246 -26.16 15.46 4.59
N GLU A 247 -25.61 14.38 4.02
CA GLU A 247 -26.37 13.14 3.76
C GLU A 247 -26.31 12.07 4.87
N LYS A 248 -25.40 12.13 5.82
CA LYS A 248 -25.15 11.03 6.77
C LYS A 248 -25.83 11.10 8.13
N ASP A 249 -26.51 12.17 8.50
CA ASP A 249 -27.37 12.15 9.70
C ASP A 249 -28.62 11.26 9.56
N ALA A 250 -28.90 10.75 8.35
CA ALA A 250 -30.07 9.94 8.05
C ALA A 250 -29.84 8.41 7.90
N LYS A 251 -28.59 7.92 7.85
CA LYS A 251 -28.29 6.50 7.49
C LYS A 251 -27.49 5.66 8.50
N VAL A 252 -27.40 6.07 9.77
CA VAL A 252 -26.67 5.29 10.80
C VAL A 252 -27.49 4.17 11.44
N GLN A 253 -28.65 3.80 10.90
CA GLN A 253 -29.48 2.71 11.44
C GLN A 253 -29.83 1.65 10.41
N GLU A 254 -28.85 1.00 9.73
CA GLU A 254 -29.16 -0.30 9.13
C GLU A 254 -27.94 -1.22 9.05
N ALA A 255 -28.13 -2.39 9.66
CA ALA A 255 -27.47 -3.67 9.42
C ALA A 255 -26.12 -3.96 10.10
N VAL A 256 -26.14 -4.23 11.38
CA VAL A 256 -25.33 -5.33 11.94
C VAL A 256 -25.95 -6.65 11.43
N LYS A 257 -25.61 -7.07 10.21
CA LYS A 257 -25.88 -8.43 9.73
C LYS A 257 -24.74 -9.32 10.18
N ARG A 258 -25.09 -10.47 10.83
CA ARG A 258 -24.13 -11.50 11.21
C ARG A 258 -23.32 -11.92 9.98
N PRO A 259 -21.97 -12.07 10.08
CA PRO A 259 -21.17 -12.50 8.95
C PRO A 259 -21.64 -13.87 8.44
N VAL A 260 -21.86 -13.98 7.14
CA VAL A 260 -22.27 -15.24 6.50
C VAL A 260 -21.06 -16.16 6.46
N SER A 261 -21.18 -17.40 6.94
CA SER A 261 -20.10 -18.38 6.92
C SER A 261 -19.78 -18.82 5.50
N ILE A 262 -18.48 -18.93 5.14
CA ILE A 262 -18.05 -19.50 3.86
C ILE A 262 -18.04 -21.04 3.86
N ARG A 263 -18.37 -21.66 4.97
CA ARG A 263 -18.33 -23.11 5.14
C ARG A 263 -19.26 -23.82 4.15
N GLY A 264 -18.72 -24.78 3.42
CA GLY A 264 -19.44 -25.56 2.41
C GLY A 264 -19.68 -24.82 1.10
N LYS A 265 -19.29 -23.54 0.98
CA LYS A 265 -19.39 -22.79 -0.28
C LYS A 265 -18.32 -23.22 -1.25
N LYS A 266 -18.67 -23.35 -2.54
CA LYS A 266 -17.71 -23.65 -3.60
C LYS A 266 -17.12 -22.34 -4.14
N ILE A 267 -15.81 -22.26 -4.11
CA ILE A 267 -15.03 -21.11 -4.57
C ILE A 267 -14.11 -21.58 -5.70
N LEU A 268 -14.22 -20.92 -6.85
CA LEU A 268 -13.31 -21.13 -7.97
C LEU A 268 -12.09 -20.23 -7.75
N LEU A 269 -10.94 -20.84 -7.52
CA LEU A 269 -9.66 -20.15 -7.32
C LEU A 269 -8.82 -20.29 -8.59
N VAL A 270 -8.46 -19.14 -9.17
CA VAL A 270 -7.73 -19.05 -10.44
C VAL A 270 -6.41 -18.36 -10.19
N GLU A 271 -5.31 -19.10 -10.34
CA GLU A 271 -3.94 -18.65 -10.03
C GLU A 271 -2.96 -19.51 -10.84
N ASP A 272 -1.96 -18.92 -11.49
CA ASP A 272 -0.97 -19.64 -12.30
C ASP A 272 0.26 -20.07 -11.50
N ASN A 273 0.51 -19.43 -10.35
CA ASN A 273 1.61 -19.74 -9.46
C ASN A 273 1.22 -20.82 -8.45
N GLU A 274 1.93 -21.95 -8.45
CA GLU A 274 1.65 -23.10 -7.59
C GLU A 274 1.67 -22.74 -6.10
N LEU A 275 2.65 -21.95 -5.66
CA LEU A 275 2.76 -21.53 -4.26
C LEU A 275 1.59 -20.64 -3.82
N ASN A 276 1.22 -19.67 -4.65
CA ASN A 276 0.08 -18.80 -4.37
C ASN A 276 -1.24 -19.58 -4.34
N MET A 277 -1.40 -20.53 -5.28
CA MET A 277 -2.54 -21.45 -5.31
C MET A 277 -2.65 -22.24 -4.00
N GLU A 278 -1.56 -22.84 -3.54
CA GLU A 278 -1.53 -23.62 -2.29
C GLU A 278 -1.86 -22.76 -1.06
N ILE A 279 -1.30 -21.55 -0.98
CA ILE A 279 -1.54 -20.62 0.13
C ILE A 279 -3.01 -20.22 0.16
N ALA A 280 -3.56 -19.75 -0.95
CA ALA A 280 -4.94 -19.30 -1.03
C ALA A 280 -5.92 -20.46 -0.74
N GLU A 281 -5.67 -21.63 -1.31
CA GLU A 281 -6.48 -22.81 -1.05
C GLU A 281 -6.44 -23.23 0.42
N PHE A 282 -5.26 -23.22 1.05
CA PHE A 282 -5.11 -23.53 2.47
C PHE A 282 -5.95 -22.59 3.34
N LEU A 283 -5.91 -21.28 3.07
CA LEU A 283 -6.69 -20.27 3.80
C LEU A 283 -8.20 -20.53 3.67
N LEU A 284 -8.68 -20.80 2.45
CA LEU A 284 -10.09 -21.05 2.18
C LEU A 284 -10.59 -22.36 2.80
N ARG A 285 -9.80 -23.44 2.67
CA ARG A 285 -10.15 -24.75 3.23
C ARG A 285 -10.15 -24.77 4.75
N LYS A 286 -9.26 -24.01 5.38
CA LYS A 286 -9.23 -23.83 6.86
C LYS A 286 -10.55 -23.29 7.38
N GLU A 287 -11.21 -22.42 6.64
CA GLU A 287 -12.54 -21.87 6.96
C GLU A 287 -13.70 -22.73 6.46
N GLY A 288 -13.40 -23.89 5.89
CA GLY A 288 -14.36 -24.92 5.49
C GLY A 288 -14.97 -24.71 4.10
N ALA A 289 -14.39 -23.88 3.25
CA ALA A 289 -14.80 -23.75 1.85
C ALA A 289 -14.37 -24.96 1.00
N GLN A 290 -15.08 -25.20 -0.09
CA GLN A 290 -14.69 -26.15 -1.13
C GLN A 290 -14.03 -25.38 -2.27
N VAL A 291 -12.78 -25.71 -2.60
CA VAL A 291 -12.02 -24.99 -3.62
C VAL A 291 -11.92 -25.81 -4.90
N ILE A 292 -12.29 -25.17 -6.00
CA ILE A 292 -12.07 -25.64 -7.37
C ILE A 292 -10.87 -24.86 -7.91
N ARG A 293 -9.84 -25.55 -8.41
CA ARG A 293 -8.63 -24.92 -8.95
C ARG A 293 -8.74 -24.71 -10.45
N ALA A 294 -8.23 -23.58 -10.93
CA ALA A 294 -7.95 -23.33 -12.34
C ALA A 294 -6.60 -22.62 -12.45
N TRP A 295 -5.80 -22.97 -13.44
CA TRP A 295 -4.41 -22.49 -13.59
C TRP A 295 -4.27 -21.31 -14.58
N ASN A 296 -5.34 -20.92 -15.22
CA ASN A 296 -5.43 -19.77 -16.13
C ASN A 296 -6.89 -19.40 -16.37
N GLY A 297 -7.10 -18.26 -17.00
CA GLY A 297 -8.45 -17.75 -17.27
C GLY A 297 -9.30 -18.65 -18.18
N LYS A 298 -8.67 -19.43 -19.07
CA LYS A 298 -9.40 -20.37 -19.95
C LYS A 298 -9.95 -21.54 -19.15
N GLU A 299 -9.15 -22.15 -18.31
CA GLU A 299 -9.59 -23.22 -17.40
C GLU A 299 -10.68 -22.71 -16.44
N ALA A 300 -10.59 -21.46 -15.96
CA ALA A 300 -11.61 -20.84 -15.13
C ALA A 300 -12.96 -20.77 -15.86
N LEU A 301 -12.97 -20.35 -17.12
CA LEU A 301 -14.17 -20.32 -17.96
C LEU A 301 -14.75 -21.72 -18.16
N GLU A 302 -13.92 -22.70 -18.52
CA GLU A 302 -14.32 -24.10 -18.73
C GLU A 302 -14.90 -24.71 -17.43
N CYS A 303 -14.26 -24.47 -16.27
CA CYS A 303 -14.77 -24.91 -14.97
C CYS A 303 -16.12 -24.27 -14.63
N PHE A 304 -16.28 -22.99 -14.92
CA PHE A 304 -17.53 -22.29 -14.66
C PHE A 304 -18.65 -22.79 -15.60
N GLU A 305 -18.37 -22.98 -16.89
CA GLU A 305 -19.33 -23.54 -17.86
C GLU A 305 -19.78 -24.96 -17.50
N ALA A 306 -18.84 -25.80 -17.06
CA ALA A 306 -19.13 -27.19 -16.67
C ALA A 306 -19.88 -27.31 -15.33
N SER A 307 -19.88 -26.25 -14.50
CA SER A 307 -20.60 -26.26 -13.21
C SER A 307 -22.11 -26.13 -13.39
N ALA A 308 -22.88 -26.64 -12.45
CA ALA A 308 -24.31 -26.36 -12.40
C ALA A 308 -24.57 -24.89 -12.07
N PRO A 309 -25.61 -24.24 -12.64
CA PRO A 309 -25.93 -22.86 -12.30
C PRO A 309 -26.09 -22.64 -10.80
N GLY A 310 -25.38 -21.65 -10.26
CA GLY A 310 -25.37 -21.32 -8.83
C GLY A 310 -24.49 -22.21 -7.94
N ASP A 311 -23.78 -23.20 -8.51
CA ASP A 311 -22.88 -24.08 -7.75
C ASP A 311 -21.60 -23.38 -7.29
N ILE A 312 -21.04 -22.48 -8.11
CA ILE A 312 -19.90 -21.63 -7.75
C ILE A 312 -20.41 -20.35 -7.09
N SER A 313 -20.04 -20.16 -5.83
CA SER A 313 -20.51 -19.03 -5.04
C SER A 313 -19.69 -17.76 -5.27
N VAL A 314 -18.37 -17.89 -5.48
CA VAL A 314 -17.40 -16.80 -5.68
C VAL A 314 -16.28 -17.31 -6.57
N ILE A 315 -15.74 -16.42 -7.41
CA ILE A 315 -14.55 -16.64 -8.22
C ILE A 315 -13.46 -15.70 -7.70
N LEU A 316 -12.32 -16.25 -7.31
CA LEU A 316 -11.09 -15.50 -7.01
C LEU A 316 -10.19 -15.61 -8.24
N MET A 317 -9.87 -14.47 -8.86
CA MET A 317 -9.26 -14.41 -10.19
C MET A 317 -7.95 -13.62 -10.16
N ASP A 318 -6.82 -14.28 -10.39
CA ASP A 318 -5.59 -13.55 -10.68
C ASP A 318 -5.71 -12.76 -11.99
N LEU A 319 -5.12 -11.57 -12.01
CA LEU A 319 -5.18 -10.69 -13.17
C LEU A 319 -4.14 -11.05 -14.24
N VAL A 320 -2.93 -11.45 -13.81
CA VAL A 320 -1.79 -11.67 -14.71
C VAL A 320 -1.50 -13.15 -14.81
N MET A 321 -1.99 -13.79 -15.86
CA MET A 321 -1.84 -15.23 -16.10
C MET A 321 -1.55 -15.51 -17.57
N PRO A 322 -0.84 -16.63 -17.88
CA PRO A 322 -0.63 -17.09 -19.25
C PRO A 322 -1.94 -17.59 -19.89
N VAL A 323 -1.95 -17.74 -21.20
CA VAL A 323 -3.05 -18.27 -22.03
C VAL A 323 -4.24 -17.35 -22.13
N MET A 324 -4.87 -16.98 -21.00
CA MET A 324 -5.96 -16.03 -20.88
C MET A 324 -5.82 -15.30 -19.55
N ASP A 325 -5.72 -13.99 -19.60
CA ASP A 325 -5.63 -13.13 -18.42
C ASP A 325 -6.98 -13.04 -17.65
N GLY A 326 -6.93 -12.52 -16.42
CA GLY A 326 -8.11 -12.43 -15.58
C GLY A 326 -9.18 -11.50 -16.12
N PHE A 327 -8.80 -10.41 -16.81
CA PHE A 327 -9.75 -9.47 -17.42
C PHE A 327 -10.53 -10.11 -18.58
N GLN A 328 -9.82 -10.85 -19.43
CA GLN A 328 -10.43 -11.58 -20.54
C GLN A 328 -11.36 -12.67 -20.03
N SER A 329 -10.91 -13.42 -19.00
CA SER A 329 -11.72 -14.47 -18.37
C SER A 329 -13.00 -13.93 -17.74
N ALA A 330 -12.91 -12.84 -16.99
CA ALA A 330 -14.08 -12.21 -16.38
C ALA A 330 -15.09 -11.75 -17.43
N LYS A 331 -14.65 -11.09 -18.51
CA LYS A 331 -15.51 -10.68 -19.62
C LYS A 331 -16.16 -11.89 -20.29
N ALA A 332 -15.42 -12.96 -20.52
CA ALA A 332 -15.95 -14.19 -21.12
C ALA A 332 -17.01 -14.83 -20.23
N ILE A 333 -16.75 -14.96 -18.92
CA ILE A 333 -17.73 -15.48 -17.95
C ILE A 333 -18.99 -14.62 -17.94
N ARG A 334 -18.86 -13.28 -17.91
CA ARG A 334 -20.02 -12.35 -17.92
C ARG A 334 -20.83 -12.41 -19.22
N SER A 335 -20.23 -12.86 -20.32
CA SER A 335 -20.86 -12.98 -21.64
C SER A 335 -21.59 -14.30 -21.85
N LEU A 336 -21.49 -15.24 -20.93
CA LEU A 336 -22.19 -16.53 -21.03
C LEU A 336 -23.69 -16.35 -20.92
N GLU A 337 -24.45 -17.08 -21.75
CA GLU A 337 -25.92 -17.14 -21.69
C GLU A 337 -26.40 -18.02 -20.51
N ARG A 338 -25.97 -17.62 -19.29
CA ARG A 338 -26.35 -18.30 -18.03
C ARG A 338 -26.87 -17.28 -17.03
N GLU A 339 -27.88 -17.65 -16.29
CA GLU A 339 -28.51 -16.74 -15.33
C GLU A 339 -27.58 -16.32 -14.19
N ASP A 340 -26.68 -17.21 -13.77
CA ASP A 340 -25.71 -16.95 -12.70
C ASP A 340 -24.42 -16.24 -13.17
N ALA A 341 -24.13 -16.24 -14.47
CA ALA A 341 -22.94 -15.58 -15.03
C ALA A 341 -22.89 -14.07 -14.74
N SER A 342 -24.04 -13.40 -14.67
CA SER A 342 -24.13 -11.99 -14.30
C SER A 342 -24.16 -11.73 -12.79
N LYS A 343 -24.35 -12.79 -11.96
CA LYS A 343 -24.61 -12.68 -10.51
C LYS A 343 -23.45 -13.21 -9.67
N VAL A 344 -22.66 -14.16 -10.19
CA VAL A 344 -21.52 -14.72 -9.46
C VAL A 344 -20.51 -13.63 -9.15
N ALA A 345 -20.07 -13.52 -7.91
CA ALA A 345 -19.06 -12.55 -7.54
C ALA A 345 -17.70 -12.95 -8.11
N ILE A 346 -17.04 -12.02 -8.83
CA ILE A 346 -15.67 -12.17 -9.34
C ILE A 346 -14.81 -11.18 -8.59
N ILE A 347 -13.89 -11.68 -7.77
CA ILE A 347 -12.97 -10.90 -6.96
C ILE A 347 -11.57 -11.03 -7.58
N ALA A 348 -11.01 -9.91 -8.02
CA ALA A 348 -9.66 -9.88 -8.59
C ALA A 348 -8.60 -10.06 -7.49
N LEU A 349 -7.55 -10.82 -7.77
CA LEU A 349 -6.33 -10.89 -6.97
C LEU A 349 -5.26 -10.06 -7.67
N THR A 350 -4.84 -8.95 -7.06
CA THR A 350 -3.96 -7.95 -7.69
C THR A 350 -2.58 -7.93 -7.04
N ALA A 351 -1.54 -7.60 -7.80
CA ALA A 351 -0.21 -7.37 -7.25
C ALA A 351 -0.09 -6.02 -6.52
N SER A 352 -1.09 -5.14 -6.67
CA SER A 352 -1.10 -3.79 -6.08
C SER A 352 -2.51 -3.31 -5.77
N ASP A 353 -2.64 -2.41 -4.80
CA ASP A 353 -3.90 -1.76 -4.39
C ASP A 353 -4.28 -0.54 -5.27
N TYR A 354 -3.72 -0.40 -6.48
CA TYR A 354 -3.92 0.81 -7.27
C TYR A 354 -5.27 0.87 -7.98
N GLU A 355 -5.84 2.07 -8.01
CA GLU A 355 -7.16 2.34 -8.58
C GLU A 355 -7.26 2.12 -10.10
N GLU A 356 -6.14 2.20 -10.83
CA GLU A 356 -6.11 1.84 -12.25
C GLU A 356 -6.51 0.37 -12.47
N ASP A 357 -6.02 -0.53 -11.63
CA ASP A 357 -6.39 -1.94 -11.69
C ASP A 357 -7.84 -2.13 -11.23
N ALA A 358 -8.28 -1.41 -10.21
CA ALA A 358 -9.69 -1.41 -9.78
C ALA A 358 -10.65 -0.91 -10.87
N GLN A 359 -10.27 0.13 -11.63
CA GLN A 359 -11.10 0.62 -12.73
C GLN A 359 -11.15 -0.37 -13.90
N LYS A 360 -10.02 -0.99 -14.26
CA LYS A 360 -9.96 -2.06 -15.28
C LYS A 360 -10.77 -3.29 -14.84
N CYS A 361 -10.69 -3.67 -13.56
CA CYS A 361 -11.50 -4.75 -12.98
C CYS A 361 -13.01 -4.46 -13.12
N ARG A 362 -13.46 -3.27 -12.75
CA ARG A 362 -14.86 -2.87 -12.91
C ARG A 362 -15.32 -2.90 -14.38
N GLN A 363 -14.47 -2.41 -15.31
CA GLN A 363 -14.75 -2.45 -16.75
C GLN A 363 -14.79 -3.88 -17.31
N ALA A 364 -14.07 -4.82 -16.70
CA ALA A 364 -14.10 -6.23 -17.04
C ALA A 364 -15.30 -6.98 -16.41
N GLY A 365 -16.09 -6.32 -15.56
CA GLY A 365 -17.23 -6.92 -14.86
C GLY A 365 -16.87 -7.64 -13.57
N MET A 366 -15.73 -7.34 -12.96
CA MET A 366 -15.37 -7.82 -11.63
C MET A 366 -16.00 -6.94 -10.55
N ASP A 367 -16.30 -7.53 -9.39
CA ASP A 367 -17.08 -6.90 -8.32
C ASP A 367 -16.21 -6.27 -7.24
N GLU A 368 -15.01 -6.84 -7.03
CA GLU A 368 -14.08 -6.39 -5.97
C GLU A 368 -12.65 -6.77 -6.36
N HIS A 369 -11.67 -6.24 -5.63
CA HIS A 369 -10.26 -6.62 -5.75
C HIS A 369 -9.61 -6.82 -4.37
N LEU A 370 -8.60 -7.68 -4.32
CA LEU A 370 -7.79 -7.99 -3.14
C LEU A 370 -6.31 -7.95 -3.51
N PRO A 371 -5.50 -7.19 -2.77
CA PRO A 371 -4.07 -7.17 -3.00
C PRO A 371 -3.39 -8.46 -2.54
N LYS A 372 -2.36 -8.87 -3.25
CA LYS A 372 -1.41 -9.88 -2.83
C LYS A 372 -0.26 -9.22 -2.03
N PRO A 373 0.26 -9.85 -0.95
CA PRO A 373 -0.06 -11.19 -0.47
C PRO A 373 -1.42 -11.25 0.24
N LEU A 374 -2.12 -12.39 0.09
CA LEU A 374 -3.46 -12.57 0.66
C LEU A 374 -3.40 -12.64 2.19
N ASP A 375 -4.05 -11.68 2.86
CA ASP A 375 -4.35 -11.75 4.28
C ASP A 375 -5.61 -12.58 4.53
N ALA A 376 -5.52 -13.56 5.44
CA ALA A 376 -6.62 -14.47 5.72
C ALA A 376 -7.90 -13.74 6.19
N GLY A 377 -7.75 -12.75 7.09
CA GLY A 377 -8.89 -12.00 7.63
C GLY A 377 -9.60 -11.18 6.55
N ASN A 378 -8.82 -10.47 5.72
CA ASN A 378 -9.35 -9.66 4.63
C ASN A 378 -10.00 -10.51 3.53
N LEU A 379 -9.35 -11.60 3.11
CA LEU A 379 -9.87 -12.55 2.14
C LEU A 379 -11.27 -13.06 2.54
N ILE A 380 -11.39 -13.56 3.78
CA ILE A 380 -12.66 -14.12 4.28
C ILE A 380 -13.73 -13.03 4.40
N ARG A 381 -13.38 -11.83 4.90
CA ARG A 381 -14.29 -10.70 5.02
C ARG A 381 -14.87 -10.26 3.67
N VAL A 382 -14.02 -10.17 2.65
CA VAL A 382 -14.46 -9.78 1.30
C VAL A 382 -15.35 -10.86 0.69
N ILE A 383 -15.00 -12.14 0.79
CA ILE A 383 -15.85 -13.22 0.31
C ILE A 383 -17.22 -13.20 0.99
N GLN A 384 -17.27 -13.03 2.32
CA GLN A 384 -18.53 -12.97 3.09
C GLN A 384 -19.47 -11.84 2.66
N LYS A 385 -18.92 -10.71 2.20
CA LYS A 385 -19.69 -9.57 1.67
C LYS A 385 -20.53 -9.96 0.46
N TYR A 386 -20.04 -10.90 -0.36
CA TYR A 386 -20.68 -11.35 -1.61
C TYR A 386 -21.46 -12.67 -1.47
N LEU A 387 -21.35 -13.36 -0.36
CA LEU A 387 -22.16 -14.54 -0.06
C LEU A 387 -23.52 -14.10 0.51
N ARG A 388 -24.51 -14.04 -0.34
CA ARG A 388 -25.90 -13.76 0.05
C ARG A 388 -26.74 -15.05 0.03
#